data_18583413001aead543410b971a391276
#
_entry.id   18583413001aead543410b971a391276
#
_cell.length_a   1.000
_cell.length_b   1.000
_cell.length_c   1.000
_cell.angle_alpha   90.00
_cell.angle_beta   90.00
_cell.angle_gamma   90.00
#
_symmetry.space_group_name_H-M   'P 1'
#
loop_
_entity.id
_entity.type
_entity.pdbx_description
1 polymer ?
#
loop_
_entity_poly.entity_id
_entity_poly.type
_entity_poly.pdbx_seq_one_letter_code
_entity_poly.pdbx_strand_id
1 'polypeptide(L)'
;TLAKAINEGYIGNEYITPVQKAFDGMIREFTRLEEDGTYTLTHCCAVAGLGGNSGKYRDGSFEYYIGEPVIENDPKSVGAFILAAIEYERMN
;
A
#
# COMPACT_ATOMS: atom_id res chain seq x y z
N THR A 1 7.79 3.67 2.90
CA THR A 1 8.85 3.42 3.90
C THR A 1 10.22 3.37 3.25
N LEU A 2 10.45 2.48 2.27
CA LEU A 2 11.76 2.31 1.65
C LEU A 2 12.26 3.59 0.96
N ALA A 3 11.39 4.28 0.22
CA ALA A 3 11.76 5.52 -0.46
C ALA A 3 12.22 6.58 0.54
N LYS A 4 11.48 6.73 1.65
CA LYS A 4 11.87 7.65 2.71
C LYS A 4 13.22 7.26 3.32
N ALA A 5 13.43 5.97 3.56
CA ALA A 5 14.69 5.49 4.13
C ALA A 5 15.89 5.82 3.22
N ILE A 6 15.70 5.72 1.91
CA ILE A 6 16.72 6.11 0.93
C ILE A 6 16.94 7.62 1.00
N ASN A 7 15.88 8.42 0.97
CA ASN A 7 15.94 9.87 0.97
C ASN A 7 16.63 10.42 2.23
N GLU A 8 16.43 9.77 3.37
CA GLU A 8 17.01 10.16 4.65
C GLU A 8 18.41 9.55 4.87
N GLY A 9 18.91 8.76 3.95
CA GLY A 9 20.24 8.15 4.06
C GLY A 9 20.33 6.99 5.03
N TYR A 10 19.20 6.39 5.42
CA TYR A 10 19.20 5.25 6.34
C TYR A 10 19.62 3.96 5.66
N ILE A 11 19.38 3.83 4.35
CA ILE A 11 19.78 2.69 3.53
C ILE A 11 20.40 3.21 2.25
N GLY A 12 21.14 2.34 1.56
CA GLY A 12 21.91 2.74 0.38
C GLY A 12 21.10 2.84 -0.89
N ASN A 13 21.75 3.35 -1.93
CA ASN A 13 21.12 3.59 -3.24
C ASN A 13 20.84 2.30 -4.01
N GLU A 14 21.36 1.16 -3.56
CA GLU A 14 21.07 -0.14 -4.17
C GLU A 14 19.58 -0.51 -4.09
N TYR A 15 18.82 0.18 -3.22
CA TYR A 15 17.39 -0.07 -3.07
C TYR A 15 16.52 0.82 -3.96
N ILE A 16 17.12 1.74 -4.73
CA ILE A 16 16.35 2.65 -5.59
C ILE A 16 15.57 1.87 -6.66
N THR A 17 16.25 0.96 -7.36
CA THR A 17 15.59 0.18 -8.43
C THR A 17 14.42 -0.67 -7.90
N PRO A 18 14.57 -1.42 -6.80
CA PRO A 18 13.42 -2.10 -6.22
C PRO A 18 12.25 -1.18 -5.85
N VAL A 19 12.52 0.00 -5.31
CA VAL A 19 11.48 0.96 -4.95
C VAL A 19 10.76 1.49 -6.19
N GLN A 20 11.52 1.85 -7.24
CA GLN A 20 10.93 2.31 -8.49
C GLN A 20 10.03 1.25 -9.11
N LYS A 21 10.51 0.02 -9.15
CA LYS A 21 9.74 -1.11 -9.70
C LYS A 21 8.46 -1.35 -8.90
N ALA A 22 8.54 -1.29 -7.58
CA ALA A 22 7.38 -1.49 -6.71
C ALA A 22 6.35 -0.37 -6.89
N PHE A 23 6.80 0.89 -6.93
CA PHE A 23 5.88 2.01 -7.07
C PHE A 23 5.22 2.02 -8.46
N ASP A 24 6.00 1.79 -9.53
CA ASP A 24 5.46 1.72 -10.88
C ASP A 24 4.45 0.58 -11.02
N GLY A 25 4.74 -0.57 -10.40
CA GLY A 25 3.81 -1.69 -10.36
C GLY A 25 2.52 -1.34 -9.64
N MET A 26 2.61 -0.62 -8.53
CA MET A 26 1.43 -0.18 -7.78
C MET A 26 0.55 0.76 -8.60
N ILE A 27 1.17 1.72 -9.32
CA ILE A 27 0.43 2.62 -10.22
C ILE A 27 -0.29 1.82 -11.30
N ARG A 28 0.41 0.89 -11.94
CA ARG A 28 -0.12 0.13 -13.07
C ARG A 28 -1.22 -0.85 -12.66
N GLU A 29 -1.05 -1.54 -11.54
CA GLU A 29 -1.90 -2.67 -11.18
C GLU A 29 -2.99 -2.30 -10.16
N PHE A 30 -2.75 -1.29 -9.32
CA PHE A 30 -3.61 -1.02 -8.17
C PHE A 30 -4.25 0.37 -8.21
N THR A 31 -4.16 1.07 -9.34
CA THR A 31 -4.93 2.29 -9.55
C THR A 31 -5.80 2.16 -10.79
N ARG A 32 -6.96 2.81 -10.75
CA ARG A 32 -7.89 2.86 -11.88
C ARG A 32 -8.27 4.31 -12.16
N LEU A 33 -8.08 4.75 -13.42
CA LEU A 33 -8.53 6.08 -13.84
C LEU A 33 -10.03 6.05 -14.06
N GLU A 34 -10.75 6.94 -13.39
CA GLU A 34 -12.20 7.06 -13.53
C GLU A 34 -12.56 8.00 -14.66
N GLU A 35 -13.83 7.95 -15.10
CA GLU A 35 -14.33 8.79 -16.21
C GLU A 35 -14.22 10.29 -15.92
N ASP A 36 -14.33 10.70 -14.66
CA ASP A 36 -14.24 12.09 -14.24
C ASP A 36 -12.80 12.60 -14.10
N GLY A 37 -11.81 11.78 -14.42
CA GLY A 37 -10.41 12.14 -14.32
C GLY A 37 -9.76 11.86 -12.96
N THR A 38 -10.51 11.37 -11.98
CA THR A 38 -9.95 10.98 -10.69
C THR A 38 -9.39 9.55 -10.74
N TYR A 39 -8.61 9.19 -9.73
CA TYR A 39 -8.07 7.84 -9.60
C TYR A 39 -8.67 7.13 -8.40
N THR A 40 -8.91 5.84 -8.56
CA THR A 40 -9.32 4.95 -7.49
C THR A 40 -8.16 4.05 -7.13
N LEU A 41 -7.82 3.97 -5.85
CA LEU A 41 -6.85 3.00 -5.34
C LEU A 41 -7.58 1.69 -5.07
N THR A 42 -7.14 0.61 -5.73
CA THR A 42 -7.80 -0.70 -5.68
C THR A 42 -7.00 -1.67 -4.82
N HIS A 43 -7.59 -2.82 -4.53
CA HIS A 43 -6.95 -3.94 -3.83
C HIS A 43 -6.44 -3.58 -2.44
N CYS A 44 -7.15 -2.68 -1.74
CA CYS A 44 -6.82 -2.34 -0.37
C CYS A 44 -7.35 -3.42 0.57
N CYS A 45 -6.51 -3.91 1.49
CA CYS A 45 -6.98 -4.76 2.57
C CYS A 45 -7.77 -3.91 3.55
N ALA A 46 -9.02 -4.28 3.82
CA ALA A 46 -9.88 -3.52 4.73
C ALA A 46 -9.30 -3.50 6.14
N VAL A 47 -8.84 -4.65 6.61
CA VAL A 47 -8.26 -4.79 7.95
C VAL A 47 -7.44 -6.08 8.00
N ALA A 48 -6.44 -6.10 8.85
CA ALA A 48 -5.70 -7.32 9.21
C ALA A 48 -5.23 -7.18 10.65
N GLY A 49 -5.32 -8.25 11.43
CA GLY A 49 -4.90 -8.20 12.82
C GLY A 49 -5.13 -9.51 13.53
N LEU A 50 -4.98 -9.48 14.83
CA LEU A 50 -5.15 -10.64 15.70
C LEU A 50 -6.25 -10.38 16.73
N GLY A 51 -6.91 -11.46 17.17
CA GLY A 51 -7.94 -11.38 18.20
C GLY A 51 -9.24 -10.81 17.67
N GLY A 52 -9.97 -10.14 18.56
CA GLY A 52 -11.27 -9.56 18.24
C GLY A 52 -12.37 -10.22 19.04
N ASN A 53 -13.40 -9.42 19.41
CA ASN A 53 -14.50 -9.88 20.24
C ASN A 53 -15.87 -9.61 19.61
N SER A 54 -15.92 -9.27 18.32
CA SER A 54 -17.18 -9.08 17.62
C SER A 54 -17.18 -9.92 16.36
N GLY A 55 -17.91 -11.02 16.38
CA GLY A 55 -18.06 -11.90 15.23
C GLY A 55 -16.87 -12.85 15.06
N LYS A 56 -16.03 -12.61 14.09
CA LYS A 56 -14.97 -13.53 13.71
C LYS A 56 -13.67 -13.28 14.49
N TYR A 57 -13.18 -14.32 15.16
CA TYR A 57 -11.88 -14.25 15.83
C TYR A 57 -10.76 -14.33 14.81
N ARG A 58 -9.80 -13.41 14.91
CA ARG A 58 -8.65 -13.32 14.01
C ARG A 58 -7.48 -14.10 14.62
N ASP A 59 -7.24 -15.30 14.11
CA ASP A 59 -6.27 -16.22 14.70
C ASP A 59 -4.88 -16.12 14.07
N GLY A 60 -4.69 -15.26 13.07
CA GLY A 60 -3.40 -15.10 12.40
C GLY A 60 -3.08 -16.17 11.38
N SER A 61 -4.02 -17.09 11.11
CA SER A 61 -3.81 -18.13 10.11
C SER A 61 -3.83 -17.56 8.68
N PHE A 62 -3.31 -18.35 7.74
CA PHE A 62 -3.40 -18.03 6.32
C PHE A 62 -4.88 -17.94 5.88
N GLU A 63 -5.69 -18.88 6.31
CA GLU A 63 -7.12 -18.92 5.98
C GLU A 63 -7.85 -17.67 6.47
N TYR A 64 -7.54 -17.23 7.69
CA TYR A 64 -8.10 -15.98 8.19
C TYR A 64 -7.69 -14.81 7.30
N TYR A 65 -6.38 -14.68 7.01
CA TYR A 65 -5.84 -13.51 6.32
C TYR A 65 -6.42 -13.37 4.91
N ILE A 66 -6.48 -14.45 4.15
CA ILE A 66 -7.03 -14.39 2.79
C ILE A 66 -8.54 -14.18 2.77
N GLY A 67 -9.22 -14.36 3.89
CA GLY A 67 -10.66 -14.13 4.03
C GLY A 67 -11.02 -12.69 4.36
N GLU A 68 -10.04 -11.81 4.64
CA GLU A 68 -10.35 -10.41 4.89
C GLU A 68 -10.80 -9.70 3.62
N PRO A 69 -11.78 -8.78 3.71
CA PRO A 69 -12.28 -8.07 2.54
C PRO A 69 -11.23 -7.23 1.86
N VAL A 70 -11.29 -7.18 0.53
CA VAL A 70 -10.49 -6.29 -0.31
C VAL A 70 -11.41 -5.18 -0.78
N ILE A 71 -11.04 -3.93 -0.52
CA ILE A 71 -11.88 -2.76 -0.79
C ILE A 71 -11.11 -1.71 -1.60
N GLU A 72 -11.84 -0.68 -2.03
CA GLU A 72 -11.26 0.43 -2.78
C GLU A 72 -11.24 1.68 -1.92
N ASN A 73 -10.22 2.53 -2.14
CA ASN A 73 -10.09 3.85 -1.52
C ASN A 73 -10.16 3.82 0.02
N ASP A 74 -9.62 2.77 0.62
CA ASP A 74 -9.51 2.72 2.08
C ASP A 74 -8.63 3.86 2.59
N PRO A 75 -9.07 4.68 3.55
CA PRO A 75 -8.31 5.85 3.99
C PRO A 75 -6.90 5.55 4.48
N LYS A 76 -6.69 4.43 5.16
CA LYS A 76 -5.34 4.02 5.61
C LYS A 76 -4.41 3.82 4.41
N SER A 77 -4.93 3.13 3.40
CA SER A 77 -4.16 2.79 2.20
C SER A 77 -3.93 4.02 1.33
N VAL A 78 -4.94 4.87 1.18
CA VAL A 78 -4.81 6.13 0.42
C VAL A 78 -3.78 7.03 1.07
N GLY A 79 -3.80 7.17 2.39
CA GLY A 79 -2.81 7.97 3.11
C GLY A 79 -1.39 7.45 2.91
N ALA A 80 -1.21 6.14 3.04
CA ALA A 80 0.09 5.50 2.82
C ALA A 80 0.56 5.68 1.37
N PHE A 81 -0.36 5.57 0.41
CA PHE A 81 -0.05 5.76 -1.01
C PHE A 81 0.42 7.18 -1.30
N ILE A 82 -0.26 8.20 -0.74
CA ILE A 82 0.11 9.60 -0.91
C ILE A 82 1.51 9.85 -0.35
N LEU A 83 1.77 9.33 0.85
CA LEU A 83 3.10 9.47 1.46
C LEU A 83 4.18 8.79 0.62
N ALA A 84 3.88 7.62 0.05
CA ALA A 84 4.80 6.92 -0.84
C ALA A 84 5.08 7.72 -2.10
N ALA A 85 4.05 8.35 -2.68
CA ALA A 85 4.20 9.16 -3.88
C ALA A 85 5.09 10.38 -3.64
N ILE A 86 4.91 11.05 -2.50
CA ILE A 86 5.74 12.19 -2.12
C ILE A 86 7.21 11.78 -2.00
N GLU A 87 7.48 10.69 -1.31
CA GLU A 87 8.85 10.22 -1.12
C GLU A 87 9.45 9.70 -2.44
N TYR A 88 8.63 9.10 -3.31
CA TYR A 88 9.08 8.66 -4.62
C TYR A 88 9.53 9.85 -5.48
N GLU A 89 8.77 10.95 -5.48
CA GLU A 89 9.16 12.17 -6.20
C GLU A 89 10.47 12.74 -5.67
N ARG A 90 10.65 12.76 -4.35
CA ARG A 90 11.88 13.26 -3.73
C ARG A 90 13.09 12.40 -4.08
N MET A 91 12.89 11.12 -4.35
CA MET A 91 13.95 10.18 -4.68
C MET A 91 14.48 10.38 -6.10
N ASN A 92 13.68 10.91 -7.00
CA ASN A 92 14.01 11.09 -8.41
C ASN A 92 14.64 12.45 -8.72
#